data_a3ac9e0afb979ba25f3349a4220aa98e
#
_entry.id   a3ac9e0afb979ba25f3349a4220aa98e
#
_cell.length_a   1.000
_cell.length_b   1.000
_cell.length_c   1.000
_cell.angle_alpha   90.00
_cell.angle_beta   90.00
_cell.angle_gamma   90.00
#
_symmetry.space_group_name_H-M   'P 1'
#
loop_
_entity.id
_entity.type
_entity.pdbx_description
1 polymer ?
#
loop_
_entity_poly.entity_id
_entity_poly.type
_entity_poly.pdbx_seq_one_letter_code
_entity_poly.pdbx_strand_id
1 'polypeptide(L)'
;MISGRNSRQLTILAVGVALVLTGCGPADDGAAPTDASSAKPSIAPDVPAGYDPCTDIPQTVLDSENLRSKDKQDSNASGGVKWRGCAWVQTDGYAPVITTTNITVDMVRDKKFEDTREYTINGRRAISTRQVNEHPDAVCTINVEMKGGSLEFFLSNPPSRKNTGSLDTCALARTLAEKVVPTMPATV
;
A
#
# COMPACT_ATOMS: atom_id res chain seq x y z
N MET A 1 0.97 50.65 -20.16
CA MET A 1 -0.19 51.30 -20.81
C MET A 1 -1.41 50.47 -20.49
N ILE A 2 -2.32 51.07 -19.70
CA ILE A 2 -3.78 50.99 -19.66
C ILE A 2 -4.34 49.64 -19.25
N SER A 3 -4.71 49.43 -18.01
CA SER A 3 -5.87 49.89 -17.21
C SER A 3 -7.20 49.32 -17.70
N GLY A 4 -7.89 48.59 -16.80
CA GLY A 4 -9.25 48.09 -17.01
C GLY A 4 -9.80 47.45 -15.71
N ARG A 5 -10.09 48.31 -14.71
CA ARG A 5 -10.97 47.97 -13.54
C ARG A 5 -12.39 47.95 -14.03
N ASN A 6 -13.17 46.94 -13.65
CA ASN A 6 -14.65 47.12 -13.50
C ASN A 6 -15.14 46.36 -12.27
N SER A 7 -15.45 47.18 -11.28
CA SER A 7 -16.26 46.92 -10.12
C SER A 7 -17.76 47.00 -10.55
N ARG A 8 -18.59 46.07 -10.14
CA ARG A 8 -20.03 46.32 -9.93
C ARG A 8 -20.51 45.63 -8.66
N GLN A 9 -20.94 46.50 -7.79
CA GLN A 9 -21.57 46.23 -6.50
C GLN A 9 -23.09 45.98 -6.65
N LEU A 10 -23.67 45.56 -5.52
CA LEU A 10 -25.05 45.61 -5.04
C LEU A 10 -25.94 44.45 -5.53
N THR A 11 -26.73 43.78 -4.67
CA THR A 11 -27.69 44.33 -3.72
C THR A 11 -28.10 43.26 -2.69
N ILE A 12 -28.28 43.69 -1.47
CA ILE A 12 -28.86 43.02 -0.30
C ILE A 12 -30.39 42.88 -0.48
N LEU A 13 -30.95 41.74 -0.09
CA LEU A 13 -32.33 41.67 0.36
C LEU A 13 -32.48 40.59 1.43
N ALA A 14 -32.72 41.05 2.65
CA ALA A 14 -33.13 40.26 3.80
C ALA A 14 -34.69 40.21 3.80
N VAL A 15 -35.23 39.02 3.97
CA VAL A 15 -36.60 38.86 4.50
C VAL A 15 -36.61 37.65 5.41
N GLY A 16 -36.81 37.90 6.70
CA GLY A 16 -37.06 36.87 7.69
C GLY A 16 -38.51 36.49 7.75
N VAL A 17 -38.80 35.24 8.04
CA VAL A 17 -40.04 34.81 8.69
C VAL A 17 -39.69 33.64 9.63
N ALA A 18 -39.89 33.88 10.89
CA ALA A 18 -39.90 32.86 11.93
C ALA A 18 -41.28 32.19 11.98
N LEU A 19 -41.34 30.88 11.99
CA LEU A 19 -42.52 30.14 12.42
C LEU A 19 -42.12 29.01 13.33
N VAL A 20 -42.41 29.17 14.59
CA VAL A 20 -42.32 28.18 15.67
C VAL A 20 -43.59 27.33 15.59
N LEU A 21 -43.46 26.02 15.46
CA LEU A 21 -44.51 25.07 15.76
C LEU A 21 -43.96 23.96 16.64
N THR A 22 -44.35 24.04 17.90
CA THR A 22 -44.23 22.98 18.89
C THR A 22 -45.15 21.83 18.56
N GLY A 23 -44.61 20.64 18.39
CA GLY A 23 -45.35 19.39 18.26
C GLY A 23 -44.69 18.33 19.17
N CYS A 24 -45.24 18.11 20.36
CA CYS A 24 -45.01 16.92 21.16
C CYS A 24 -45.78 15.74 20.54
N GLY A 25 -45.11 14.67 20.19
CA GLY A 25 -45.66 13.36 19.88
C GLY A 25 -44.80 12.27 20.50
N PRO A 26 -45.39 11.13 20.91
CA PRO A 26 -44.75 10.19 21.82
C PRO A 26 -43.64 9.35 21.16
N ALA A 27 -42.72 8.89 22.02
CA ALA A 27 -41.59 8.08 21.70
C ALA A 27 -41.94 6.83 20.88
N ASP A 28 -41.25 6.65 19.77
CA ASP A 28 -41.16 5.38 19.07
C ASP A 28 -39.67 5.04 18.98
N ASP A 29 -39.30 3.90 19.55
CA ASP A 29 -37.90 3.40 19.59
C ASP A 29 -37.46 2.98 18.19
N GLY A 30 -37.14 3.96 17.37
CA GLY A 30 -36.44 3.78 16.11
C GLY A 30 -34.95 3.95 16.30
N ALA A 31 -34.22 2.83 16.40
CA ALA A 31 -32.77 2.83 16.33
C ALA A 31 -32.32 3.59 15.07
N ALA A 32 -31.72 4.76 15.25
CA ALA A 32 -31.08 5.48 14.17
C ALA A 32 -29.99 4.59 13.55
N PRO A 33 -29.89 4.50 12.22
CA PRO A 33 -28.74 3.85 11.60
C PRO A 33 -27.50 4.64 12.04
N THR A 34 -26.62 3.96 12.75
CA THR A 34 -25.30 4.49 13.07
C THR A 34 -24.59 4.63 11.72
N ASP A 35 -24.47 5.84 11.21
CA ASP A 35 -23.57 6.16 10.11
C ASP A 35 -22.18 5.68 10.52
N ALA A 36 -21.78 4.52 10.01
CA ALA A 36 -20.42 4.07 10.07
C ALA A 36 -19.60 5.07 9.26
N SER A 37 -19.16 6.14 9.95
CA SER A 37 -18.18 7.08 9.43
C SER A 37 -16.99 6.27 8.99
N SER A 38 -16.79 6.11 7.68
CA SER A 38 -15.60 5.51 7.10
C SER A 38 -14.41 6.41 7.43
N ALA A 39 -13.86 6.24 8.64
CA ALA A 39 -12.64 6.92 9.03
C ALA A 39 -11.58 6.55 7.99
N LYS A 40 -11.04 7.57 7.30
CA LYS A 40 -9.92 7.39 6.36
C LYS A 40 -8.83 6.60 7.08
N PRO A 41 -8.29 5.52 6.50
CA PRO A 41 -7.29 4.69 7.15
C PRO A 41 -6.13 5.57 7.63
N SER A 42 -5.92 5.65 8.95
CA SER A 42 -4.77 6.34 9.51
C SER A 42 -3.57 5.39 9.45
N ILE A 43 -2.41 5.93 9.04
CA ILE A 43 -1.18 5.14 9.02
C ILE A 43 -0.79 4.77 10.46
N ALA A 44 -0.40 3.52 10.68
CA ALA A 44 0.09 3.08 11.99
C ALA A 44 1.42 3.78 12.33
N PRO A 45 1.71 4.05 13.62
CA PRO A 45 2.91 4.80 14.03
C PRO A 45 4.22 4.06 13.71
N ASP A 46 4.17 2.72 13.55
CA ASP A 46 5.33 1.89 13.20
C ASP A 46 4.94 0.75 12.25
N VAL A 47 5.96 0.06 11.69
CA VAL A 47 5.76 -1.14 10.88
C VAL A 47 5.21 -2.29 11.72
N PRO A 48 4.52 -3.28 11.12
CA PRO A 48 4.08 -4.48 11.82
C PRO A 48 5.22 -5.16 12.58
N ALA A 49 4.97 -5.53 13.82
CA ALA A 49 5.89 -6.34 14.63
C ALA A 49 5.66 -7.85 14.38
N GLY A 50 6.63 -8.67 14.75
CA GLY A 50 6.52 -10.13 14.73
C GLY A 50 7.00 -10.82 13.47
N TYR A 51 7.53 -10.07 12.49
CA TYR A 51 8.26 -10.60 11.34
C TYR A 51 9.30 -9.61 10.85
N ASP A 52 10.56 -10.03 10.84
CA ASP A 52 11.70 -9.28 10.29
C ASP A 52 12.23 -10.00 9.04
N PRO A 53 12.03 -9.47 7.82
CA PRO A 53 12.51 -10.11 6.60
C PRO A 53 14.00 -10.45 6.61
N CYS A 54 14.80 -9.67 7.33
CA CYS A 54 16.26 -9.88 7.37
C CYS A 54 16.68 -11.14 8.15
N THR A 55 15.87 -11.59 9.10
CA THR A 55 16.19 -12.70 10.01
C THR A 55 15.24 -13.88 9.87
N ASP A 56 13.98 -13.63 9.54
CA ASP A 56 12.92 -14.64 9.62
C ASP A 56 12.68 -15.38 8.29
N ILE A 57 13.19 -14.84 7.15
CA ILE A 57 13.18 -15.60 5.90
C ILE A 57 14.20 -16.73 5.99
N PRO A 58 13.76 -18.02 5.93
CA PRO A 58 14.67 -19.15 6.02
C PRO A 58 15.72 -19.14 4.91
N GLN A 59 16.95 -19.50 5.23
CA GLN A 59 18.03 -19.59 4.25
C GLN A 59 17.69 -20.52 3.08
N THR A 60 16.93 -21.59 3.33
CA THR A 60 16.45 -22.51 2.28
C THR A 60 15.56 -21.84 1.24
N VAL A 61 14.76 -20.83 1.64
CA VAL A 61 13.95 -20.02 0.71
C VAL A 61 14.86 -19.14 -0.13
N LEU A 62 15.81 -18.43 0.52
CA LEU A 62 16.79 -17.59 -0.19
C LEU A 62 17.63 -18.40 -1.18
N ASP A 63 18.07 -19.59 -0.78
CA ASP A 63 18.86 -20.49 -1.62
C ASP A 63 18.06 -21.02 -2.83
N SER A 64 16.77 -21.32 -2.64
CA SER A 64 15.89 -21.78 -3.72
C SER A 64 15.69 -20.75 -4.82
N GLU A 65 15.86 -19.46 -4.49
CA GLU A 65 15.80 -18.31 -5.40
C GLU A 65 17.20 -17.79 -5.79
N ASN A 66 18.29 -18.47 -5.36
CA ASN A 66 19.67 -18.02 -5.56
C ASN A 66 19.92 -16.57 -5.07
N LEU A 67 19.22 -16.14 -4.04
CA LEU A 67 19.36 -14.80 -3.46
C LEU A 67 20.61 -14.72 -2.58
N ARG A 68 21.43 -13.70 -2.83
CA ARG A 68 22.72 -13.47 -2.18
C ARG A 68 22.88 -12.00 -1.78
N SER A 69 23.96 -11.68 -1.07
CA SER A 69 24.38 -10.29 -0.76
C SER A 69 23.30 -9.50 -0.01
N LYS A 70 22.87 -10.05 1.15
CA LYS A 70 21.90 -9.38 2.01
C LYS A 70 22.41 -8.00 2.46
N ASP A 71 21.61 -6.96 2.22
CA ASP A 71 21.88 -5.58 2.64
C ASP A 71 20.65 -4.98 3.32
N LYS A 72 20.86 -4.23 4.41
CA LYS A 72 19.77 -3.66 5.20
C LYS A 72 19.11 -2.47 4.46
N GLN A 73 17.79 -2.46 4.41
CA GLN A 73 16.98 -1.48 3.70
C GLN A 73 15.91 -0.86 4.62
N ASP A 74 16.37 -0.05 5.58
CA ASP A 74 15.47 0.72 6.45
C ASP A 74 15.27 2.13 5.87
N SER A 75 14.03 2.56 5.74
CA SER A 75 13.73 3.92 5.28
C SER A 75 12.48 4.50 5.94
N ASN A 76 12.37 5.83 5.89
CA ASN A 76 11.19 6.57 6.33
C ASN A 76 10.86 7.61 5.27
N ALA A 77 9.56 7.85 5.03
CA ALA A 77 9.09 8.89 4.14
C ALA A 77 8.16 9.87 4.87
N SER A 78 7.81 10.95 4.19
CA SER A 78 6.83 11.93 4.67
C SER A 78 5.49 11.26 4.97
N GLY A 79 4.71 11.85 5.87
CA GLY A 79 3.43 11.28 6.30
C GLY A 79 3.54 10.10 7.25
N GLY A 80 4.73 9.81 7.81
CA GLY A 80 4.94 8.77 8.79
C GLY A 80 5.11 7.35 8.20
N VAL A 81 5.28 7.25 6.88
CA VAL A 81 5.52 5.96 6.22
C VAL A 81 6.89 5.43 6.58
N LYS A 82 6.96 4.13 6.85
CA LYS A 82 8.18 3.43 7.26
C LYS A 82 8.33 2.11 6.53
N TRP A 83 9.58 1.72 6.25
CA TRP A 83 9.97 0.41 5.75
C TRP A 83 11.12 -0.13 6.58
N ARG A 84 11.10 -1.43 6.91
CA ARG A 84 12.15 -2.14 7.64
C ARG A 84 12.36 -3.51 7.00
N GLY A 85 13.59 -3.81 6.62
CA GLY A 85 13.90 -5.09 5.99
C GLY A 85 15.22 -5.12 5.27
N CYS A 86 15.33 -5.99 4.26
CA CYS A 86 16.57 -6.23 3.54
C CYS A 86 16.35 -6.33 2.03
N ALA A 87 17.44 -6.08 1.30
CA ALA A 87 17.58 -6.35 -0.13
C ALA A 87 18.46 -7.57 -0.36
N TRP A 88 18.25 -8.22 -1.49
CA TRP A 88 19.11 -9.30 -2.01
C TRP A 88 19.29 -9.12 -3.52
N VAL A 89 20.22 -9.89 -4.08
CA VAL A 89 20.43 -9.96 -5.52
C VAL A 89 20.50 -11.41 -5.97
N GLN A 90 19.98 -11.69 -7.15
CA GLN A 90 20.24 -12.92 -7.89
C GLN A 90 21.30 -12.61 -8.96
N THR A 91 22.35 -13.43 -9.06
CA THR A 91 23.38 -13.23 -10.09
C THR A 91 22.76 -13.31 -11.50
N ASP A 92 22.96 -12.28 -12.31
CA ASP A 92 22.36 -12.13 -13.65
C ASP A 92 20.82 -12.25 -13.68
N GLY A 93 20.17 -12.04 -12.52
CA GLY A 93 18.74 -12.13 -12.32
C GLY A 93 18.17 -10.87 -11.63
N TYR A 94 16.97 -11.00 -11.09
CA TYR A 94 16.27 -9.91 -10.42
C TYR A 94 16.89 -9.55 -9.06
N ALA A 95 16.52 -8.37 -8.55
CA ALA A 95 16.93 -7.89 -7.22
C ALA A 95 15.67 -7.54 -6.40
N PRO A 96 15.36 -8.30 -5.35
CA PRO A 96 14.24 -8.00 -4.46
C PRO A 96 14.69 -7.14 -3.28
N VAL A 97 13.80 -6.24 -2.87
CA VAL A 97 13.77 -5.62 -1.53
C VAL A 97 12.54 -6.14 -0.83
N ILE A 98 12.69 -6.76 0.34
CA ILE A 98 11.58 -7.29 1.13
C ILE A 98 11.55 -6.55 2.46
N THR A 99 10.46 -5.84 2.72
CA THR A 99 10.32 -4.98 3.91
C THR A 99 8.95 -5.15 4.56
N THR A 100 8.88 -5.07 5.88
CA THR A 100 7.64 -4.71 6.56
C THR A 100 7.41 -3.21 6.43
N THR A 101 6.16 -2.82 6.17
CA THR A 101 5.76 -1.40 6.07
C THR A 101 4.43 -1.17 6.77
N ASN A 102 4.23 0.05 7.30
CA ASN A 102 2.94 0.47 7.84
C ASN A 102 1.93 0.92 6.77
N ILE A 103 2.25 0.71 5.49
CA ILE A 103 1.30 0.84 4.38
C ILE A 103 0.44 -0.43 4.33
N THR A 104 -0.88 -0.28 4.39
CA THR A 104 -1.82 -1.40 4.27
C THR A 104 -2.17 -1.69 2.82
N VAL A 105 -2.68 -2.90 2.53
CA VAL A 105 -3.20 -3.27 1.19
C VAL A 105 -4.29 -2.30 0.73
N ASP A 106 -5.16 -1.85 1.65
CA ASP A 106 -6.21 -0.88 1.31
C ASP A 106 -5.63 0.50 0.93
N MET A 107 -4.59 0.96 1.62
CA MET A 107 -3.89 2.20 1.24
C MET A 107 -3.25 2.12 -0.15
N VAL A 108 -2.70 0.97 -0.52
CA VAL A 108 -2.16 0.74 -1.87
C VAL A 108 -3.27 0.76 -2.91
N ARG A 109 -4.39 0.06 -2.64
CA ARG A 109 -5.58 0.04 -3.52
C ARG A 109 -6.11 1.45 -3.78
N ASP A 110 -6.20 2.27 -2.74
CA ASP A 110 -6.74 3.64 -2.82
C ASP A 110 -5.88 4.58 -3.69
N LYS A 111 -4.62 4.25 -3.92
CA LYS A 111 -3.74 5.00 -4.84
C LYS A 111 -4.07 4.80 -6.30
N LYS A 112 -4.78 3.73 -6.66
CA LYS A 112 -5.22 3.44 -8.04
C LYS A 112 -4.08 3.46 -9.06
N PHE A 113 -2.94 2.83 -8.70
CA PHE A 113 -1.84 2.64 -9.64
C PHE A 113 -2.31 1.87 -10.87
N GLU A 114 -1.67 2.11 -12.00
CA GLU A 114 -1.90 1.33 -13.22
C GLU A 114 -1.49 -0.14 -13.00
N ASP A 115 -2.10 -1.05 -13.75
CA ASP A 115 -1.87 -2.51 -13.70
C ASP A 115 -1.99 -3.10 -12.27
N THR A 116 -2.88 -2.52 -11.45
CA THR A 116 -3.17 -3.05 -10.11
C THR A 116 -3.93 -4.37 -10.21
N ARG A 117 -3.46 -5.42 -9.51
CA ARG A 117 -4.12 -6.72 -9.42
C ARG A 117 -4.20 -7.19 -7.98
N GLU A 118 -5.38 -7.67 -7.57
CA GLU A 118 -5.62 -8.23 -6.25
C GLU A 118 -5.71 -9.76 -6.31
N TYR A 119 -5.19 -10.43 -5.30
CA TYR A 119 -5.20 -11.87 -5.17
C TYR A 119 -4.96 -12.30 -3.71
N THR A 120 -4.84 -13.60 -3.48
CA THR A 120 -4.56 -14.16 -2.15
C THR A 120 -3.27 -14.97 -2.21
N ILE A 121 -2.38 -14.78 -1.24
CA ILE A 121 -1.19 -15.61 -1.02
C ILE A 121 -1.28 -16.22 0.38
N ASN A 122 -1.30 -17.54 0.46
CA ASN A 122 -1.37 -18.29 1.72
C ASN A 122 -2.47 -17.76 2.67
N GLY A 123 -3.66 -17.48 2.13
CA GLY A 123 -4.81 -16.99 2.88
C GLY A 123 -4.80 -15.49 3.21
N ARG A 124 -3.74 -14.73 2.86
CA ARG A 124 -3.63 -13.28 3.08
C ARG A 124 -3.99 -12.51 1.82
N ARG A 125 -4.69 -11.38 1.97
CA ARG A 125 -4.91 -10.46 0.85
C ARG A 125 -3.57 -9.94 0.32
N ALA A 126 -3.46 -9.85 -0.98
CA ALA A 126 -2.27 -9.33 -1.64
C ALA A 126 -2.67 -8.43 -2.82
N ILE A 127 -1.82 -7.45 -3.10
CA ILE A 127 -2.01 -6.51 -4.22
C ILE A 127 -0.67 -6.30 -4.92
N SER A 128 -0.66 -6.42 -6.24
CA SER A 128 0.50 -6.05 -7.05
C SER A 128 0.25 -4.75 -7.80
N THR A 129 1.30 -3.97 -7.96
CA THR A 129 1.28 -2.66 -8.64
C THR A 129 2.58 -2.41 -9.37
N ARG A 130 2.52 -1.58 -10.42
CA ARG A 130 3.69 -1.00 -11.08
C ARG A 130 3.72 0.49 -10.76
N GLN A 131 4.63 0.87 -9.84
CA GLN A 131 4.62 2.21 -9.23
C GLN A 131 5.62 3.19 -9.86
N VAL A 132 6.35 2.77 -10.89
CA VAL A 132 7.31 3.61 -11.61
C VAL A 132 6.88 3.83 -13.04
N ASN A 133 7.07 5.06 -13.54
CA ASN A 133 6.67 5.45 -14.89
C ASN A 133 7.74 5.14 -15.95
N GLU A 134 9.01 5.09 -15.55
CA GLU A 134 10.11 4.71 -16.43
C GLU A 134 10.34 3.20 -16.34
N HIS A 135 10.21 2.50 -17.46
CA HIS A 135 10.36 1.05 -17.56
C HIS A 135 9.46 0.27 -16.59
N PRO A 136 8.12 0.44 -16.62
CA PRO A 136 7.20 -0.18 -15.66
C PRO A 136 7.28 -1.70 -15.66
N ASP A 137 7.63 -2.33 -16.79
CA ASP A 137 7.79 -3.78 -16.89
C ASP A 137 9.01 -4.32 -16.13
N ALA A 138 10.02 -3.46 -15.88
CA ALA A 138 11.21 -3.84 -15.12
C ALA A 138 11.00 -3.84 -13.60
N VAL A 139 9.85 -3.37 -13.12
CA VAL A 139 9.59 -3.23 -11.68
C VAL A 139 8.21 -3.76 -11.32
N CYS A 140 8.09 -4.39 -10.17
CA CYS A 140 6.81 -4.77 -9.58
C CYS A 140 6.88 -4.70 -8.07
N THR A 141 5.83 -4.17 -7.45
CA THR A 141 5.65 -4.16 -6.00
C THR A 141 4.47 -5.06 -5.64
N ILE A 142 4.65 -5.96 -4.68
CA ILE A 142 3.58 -6.75 -4.09
C ILE A 142 3.50 -6.41 -2.61
N ASN A 143 2.32 -6.04 -2.14
CA ASN A 143 2.04 -5.87 -0.73
C ASN A 143 1.13 -7.01 -0.26
N VAL A 144 1.57 -7.76 0.75
CA VAL A 144 0.81 -8.86 1.38
C VAL A 144 0.37 -8.41 2.77
N GLU A 145 -0.91 -8.58 3.06
CA GLU A 145 -1.54 -8.10 4.28
C GLU A 145 -0.87 -8.61 5.56
N MET A 146 -0.58 -7.67 6.47
CA MET A 146 -0.20 -7.89 7.85
C MET A 146 -1.07 -7.03 8.77
N LYS A 147 -1.19 -7.41 10.04
CA LYS A 147 -1.89 -6.59 11.02
C LYS A 147 -1.16 -5.25 11.21
N GLY A 148 -1.81 -4.15 10.80
CA GLY A 148 -1.27 -2.79 10.91
C GLY A 148 -0.35 -2.36 9.77
N GLY A 149 -0.27 -3.12 8.67
CA GLY A 149 0.54 -2.79 7.50
C GLY A 149 0.60 -3.90 6.46
N SER A 150 1.75 -4.09 5.85
CA SER A 150 1.98 -5.17 4.89
C SER A 150 3.46 -5.63 4.87
N LEU A 151 3.68 -6.84 4.36
CA LEU A 151 4.97 -7.27 3.85
C LEU A 151 5.05 -6.86 2.39
N GLU A 152 6.02 -6.03 2.05
CA GLU A 152 6.22 -5.48 0.72
C GLU A 152 7.38 -6.20 0.02
N PHE A 153 7.14 -6.62 -1.20
CA PHE A 153 8.13 -7.20 -2.12
C PHE A 153 8.30 -6.21 -3.27
N PHE A 154 9.36 -5.44 -3.28
CA PHE A 154 9.74 -4.62 -4.42
C PHE A 154 10.78 -5.36 -5.25
N LEU A 155 10.45 -5.71 -6.48
CA LEU A 155 11.37 -6.36 -7.41
C LEU A 155 11.81 -5.43 -8.53
N SER A 156 13.12 -5.43 -8.80
CA SER A 156 13.73 -4.84 -9.98
C SER A 156 14.29 -5.95 -10.89
N ASN A 157 13.83 -5.99 -12.14
CA ASN A 157 14.22 -6.98 -13.14
C ASN A 157 14.44 -6.32 -14.51
N PRO A 158 15.53 -5.55 -14.69
CA PRO A 158 15.82 -4.92 -15.98
C PRO A 158 15.96 -5.94 -17.11
N PRO A 159 15.55 -5.60 -18.35
CA PRO A 159 15.67 -6.49 -19.53
C PRO A 159 17.10 -6.98 -19.81
N SER A 160 18.12 -6.30 -19.29
CA SER A 160 19.52 -6.68 -19.42
C SER A 160 19.94 -7.88 -18.57
N ARG A 161 19.09 -8.35 -17.66
CA ARG A 161 19.36 -9.53 -16.82
C ARG A 161 19.27 -10.81 -17.64
N LYS A 162 20.38 -11.55 -17.75
CA LYS A 162 20.48 -12.73 -18.65
C LYS A 162 19.49 -13.84 -18.28
N ASN A 163 19.28 -14.07 -16.96
CA ASN A 163 18.49 -15.20 -16.50
C ASN A 163 16.99 -14.86 -16.38
N THR A 164 16.63 -13.61 -16.13
CA THR A 164 15.25 -13.24 -15.78
C THR A 164 14.70 -12.07 -16.57
N GLY A 165 15.53 -11.31 -17.29
CA GLY A 165 15.13 -10.05 -17.93
C GLY A 165 14.02 -10.17 -18.98
N SER A 166 13.78 -11.36 -19.51
CA SER A 166 12.66 -11.64 -20.43
C SER A 166 11.38 -12.11 -19.71
N LEU A 167 11.44 -12.31 -18.38
CA LEU A 167 10.31 -12.78 -17.58
C LEU A 167 9.51 -11.60 -17.04
N ASP A 168 8.20 -11.79 -16.85
CA ASP A 168 7.34 -10.77 -16.22
C ASP A 168 7.75 -10.56 -14.75
N THR A 169 8.05 -9.31 -14.40
CA THR A 169 8.55 -8.96 -13.07
C THR A 169 7.52 -9.21 -11.97
N CYS A 170 6.21 -9.03 -12.26
CA CYS A 170 5.16 -9.33 -11.29
C CYS A 170 4.98 -10.84 -11.08
N ALA A 171 5.19 -11.65 -12.12
CA ALA A 171 5.18 -13.11 -11.96
C ALA A 171 6.35 -13.59 -11.08
N LEU A 172 7.54 -13.03 -11.27
CA LEU A 172 8.71 -13.31 -10.40
C LEU A 172 8.45 -12.86 -8.95
N ALA A 173 7.93 -11.65 -8.76
CA ALA A 173 7.58 -11.13 -7.44
C ALA A 173 6.57 -12.01 -6.72
N ARG A 174 5.55 -12.47 -7.45
CA ARG A 174 4.54 -13.38 -6.91
C ARG A 174 5.11 -14.73 -6.52
N THR A 175 5.94 -15.34 -7.37
CA THR A 175 6.62 -16.61 -7.05
C THR A 175 7.46 -16.50 -5.78
N LEU A 176 8.22 -15.39 -5.62
CA LEU A 176 8.99 -15.13 -4.41
C LEU A 176 8.08 -14.97 -3.18
N ALA A 177 7.00 -14.17 -3.30
CA ALA A 177 6.05 -13.97 -2.22
C ALA A 177 5.36 -15.30 -1.79
N GLU A 178 4.98 -16.15 -2.76
CA GLU A 178 4.39 -17.47 -2.49
C GLU A 178 5.34 -18.41 -1.72
N LYS A 179 6.66 -18.20 -1.79
CA LYS A 179 7.66 -18.94 -1.01
C LYS A 179 7.92 -18.33 0.38
N VAL A 180 7.90 -17.00 0.48
CA VAL A 180 8.20 -16.28 1.73
C VAL A 180 6.99 -16.22 2.66
N VAL A 181 5.80 -15.90 2.15
CA VAL A 181 4.60 -15.68 2.98
C VAL A 181 4.24 -16.88 3.87
N PRO A 182 4.40 -18.16 3.44
CA PRO A 182 4.17 -19.31 4.33
C PRO A 182 5.09 -19.36 5.55
N THR A 183 6.20 -18.61 5.56
CA THR A 183 7.12 -18.54 6.71
C THR A 183 6.69 -17.54 7.77
N MET A 184 5.72 -16.68 7.45
CA MET A 184 5.18 -15.69 8.37
C MET A 184 4.28 -16.36 9.41
N PRO A 185 4.33 -15.93 10.70
CA PRO A 185 3.37 -16.37 11.70
C PRO A 185 1.93 -16.04 11.28
N ALA A 186 0.97 -16.91 11.59
CA ALA A 186 -0.44 -16.69 11.25
C ALA A 186 -1.05 -15.44 11.91
N THR A 187 -0.45 -14.97 12.99
CA THR A 187 -0.93 -13.86 13.83
C THR A 187 -0.45 -12.47 13.43
N VAL A 188 0.44 -12.35 12.44
CA VAL A 188 0.99 -11.08 11.97
C VAL A 188 0.30 -10.53 10.74
#